data_e38759b9d580513221e4e77516d441a1
#
_entry.id   e38759b9d580513221e4e77516d441a1
#
_cell.length_a   1.000
_cell.length_b   1.000
_cell.length_c   1.000
_cell.angle_alpha   90.00
_cell.angle_beta   90.00
_cell.angle_gamma   90.00
#
_symmetry.space_group_name_H-M   'P 1'
#
loop_
_entity.id
_entity.type
_entity.pdbx_description
1 polymer ?
#
loop_
_entity_poly.entity_id
_entity_poly.type
_entity_poly.pdbx_seq_one_letter_code
_entity_poly.pdbx_strand_id
1 'polypeptide(L)'
;MIVKRFIEGPVMTNMYVVSDDDREGFIVDCAYPSRAVEEYISKNNIKIKFILQTHTHFDHVLGLEHFKNLYKVKAYASEDSLNIANDKDYNLAYSYDLKVDIDEFLKDGDVFSEYNIVAIKTPGHTIDSMSFKIDDMIFSGDTLFKLSIGRTDFPGGSYPQIIDSIRNKLGGFDKDTIVYPGHGDETYIGYELSNNPFLA
;
A
#
# COMPACT_ATOMS: atom_id res chain seq x y z
N MET A 1 -11.48 -12.84 4.05
CA MET A 1 -11.19 -11.99 2.88
C MET A 1 -10.41 -12.77 1.83
N ILE A 2 -10.60 -12.48 0.54
CA ILE A 2 -9.84 -13.04 -0.58
C ILE A 2 -8.89 -11.95 -1.07
N VAL A 3 -7.59 -12.25 -1.12
CA VAL A 3 -6.58 -11.32 -1.64
C VAL A 3 -6.06 -11.83 -2.97
N LYS A 4 -6.15 -11.01 -4.00
CA LYS A 4 -5.57 -11.30 -5.31
C LYS A 4 -4.49 -10.29 -5.64
N ARG A 5 -3.24 -10.76 -5.76
CA ARG A 5 -2.08 -9.97 -6.17
C ARG A 5 -1.96 -9.91 -7.69
N PHE A 6 -1.66 -8.74 -8.20
CA PHE A 6 -1.20 -8.48 -9.56
C PHE A 6 0.15 -7.77 -9.49
N ILE A 7 1.04 -8.06 -10.43
CA ILE A 7 2.34 -7.39 -10.53
C ILE A 7 2.28 -6.52 -11.77
N GLU A 8 2.32 -5.20 -11.56
CA GLU A 8 1.98 -4.24 -12.59
C GLU A 8 3.02 -3.10 -12.68
N GLY A 9 2.99 -2.40 -13.80
CA GLY A 9 3.79 -1.20 -14.00
C GLY A 9 5.29 -1.45 -14.28
N PRO A 10 6.04 -0.34 -14.45
CA PRO A 10 7.42 -0.39 -14.96
C PRO A 10 8.44 -0.98 -13.99
N VAL A 11 8.14 -1.01 -12.69
CA VAL A 11 9.05 -1.55 -11.65
C VAL A 11 8.46 -2.74 -10.90
N MET A 12 7.44 -3.39 -11.48
CA MET A 12 6.84 -4.62 -10.97
C MET A 12 6.24 -4.46 -9.56
N THR A 13 5.44 -3.42 -9.39
CA THR A 13 4.77 -3.13 -8.13
C THR A 13 3.57 -4.05 -7.92
N ASN A 14 3.39 -4.52 -6.70
CA ASN A 14 2.24 -5.29 -6.31
C ASN A 14 1.00 -4.41 -6.16
N MET A 15 -0.04 -4.76 -6.88
CA MET A 15 -1.37 -4.20 -6.76
C MET A 15 -2.30 -5.28 -6.23
N TYR A 16 -3.11 -4.98 -5.23
CA TYR A 16 -3.98 -5.97 -4.60
C TYR A 16 -5.45 -5.62 -4.81
N VAL A 17 -6.23 -6.63 -5.21
CA VAL A 17 -7.69 -6.61 -5.13
C VAL A 17 -8.10 -7.47 -3.95
N VAL A 18 -8.75 -6.87 -2.98
CA VAL A 18 -9.22 -7.52 -1.75
C VAL A 18 -10.74 -7.54 -1.78
N SER A 19 -11.35 -8.69 -1.53
CA SER A 19 -12.80 -8.83 -1.54
C SER A 19 -13.29 -9.78 -0.44
N ASP A 20 -14.53 -9.58 -0.01
CA ASP A 20 -15.26 -10.47 0.89
C ASP A 20 -16.10 -11.53 0.15
N ASP A 21 -16.85 -12.31 0.91
CA ASP A 21 -17.72 -13.35 0.38
C ASP A 21 -18.95 -12.77 -0.36
N ASP A 22 -19.35 -11.54 -0.04
CA ASP A 22 -20.42 -10.79 -0.69
C ASP A 22 -19.99 -10.13 -2.00
N ARG A 23 -18.72 -10.31 -2.38
CA ARG A 23 -18.07 -9.71 -3.56
C ARG A 23 -18.02 -8.19 -3.50
N GLU A 24 -18.00 -7.61 -2.33
CA GLU A 24 -17.61 -6.23 -2.11
C GLU A 24 -16.12 -6.19 -1.76
N GLY A 25 -15.41 -5.12 -2.14
CA GLY A 25 -13.98 -5.08 -1.90
C GLY A 25 -13.34 -3.75 -2.23
N PHE A 26 -12.02 -3.73 -2.20
CA PHE A 26 -11.21 -2.54 -2.42
C PHE A 26 -9.90 -2.89 -3.15
N ILE A 27 -9.23 -1.85 -3.62
CA ILE A 27 -7.90 -1.97 -4.24
C ILE A 27 -6.87 -1.36 -3.28
N VAL A 28 -5.72 -2.03 -3.13
CA VAL A 28 -4.54 -1.46 -2.47
C VAL A 28 -3.47 -1.24 -3.51
N ASP A 29 -3.01 -0.02 -3.61
CA ASP A 29 -2.08 0.54 -4.57
C ASP A 29 -2.53 0.37 -6.03
N CYS A 30 -2.64 1.46 -6.73
CA CYS A 30 -3.01 1.47 -8.15
C CYS A 30 -1.75 1.63 -9.00
N ALA A 31 -0.93 0.57 -9.07
CA ALA A 31 0.39 0.60 -9.68
C ALA A 31 0.38 1.03 -11.16
N TYR A 32 -0.59 0.54 -11.93
CA TYR A 32 -0.71 0.84 -13.36
C TYR A 32 -2.12 0.55 -13.86
N PRO A 33 -2.63 1.26 -14.91
CA PRO A 33 -3.86 0.85 -15.59
C PRO A 33 -3.71 -0.57 -16.14
N SER A 34 -4.50 -1.53 -15.64
CA SER A 34 -4.32 -2.94 -15.93
C SER A 34 -5.61 -3.62 -16.36
N ARG A 35 -5.63 -4.10 -17.59
CA ARG A 35 -6.74 -4.89 -18.12
C ARG A 35 -6.91 -6.22 -17.36
N ALA A 36 -5.81 -6.82 -16.90
CA ALA A 36 -5.87 -8.07 -16.13
C ALA A 36 -6.62 -7.88 -14.80
N VAL A 37 -6.39 -6.75 -14.12
CA VAL A 37 -7.12 -6.36 -12.91
C VAL A 37 -8.60 -6.14 -13.20
N GLU A 38 -8.92 -5.39 -14.26
CA GLU A 38 -10.30 -5.12 -14.67
C GLU A 38 -11.07 -6.41 -15.01
N GLU A 39 -10.45 -7.29 -15.81
CA GLU A 39 -11.03 -8.59 -16.17
C GLU A 39 -11.25 -9.47 -14.94
N TYR A 40 -10.34 -9.49 -13.97
CA TYR A 40 -10.52 -10.24 -12.73
C TYR A 40 -11.69 -9.70 -11.92
N ILE A 41 -11.77 -8.38 -11.71
CA ILE A 41 -12.86 -7.73 -10.97
C ILE A 41 -14.21 -8.01 -11.66
N SER A 42 -14.29 -7.83 -12.98
CA SER A 42 -15.50 -8.06 -13.75
C SER A 42 -15.94 -9.54 -13.73
N LYS A 43 -14.99 -10.47 -13.99
CA LYS A 43 -15.28 -11.92 -14.03
C LYS A 43 -15.78 -12.45 -12.69
N ASN A 44 -15.28 -11.90 -11.58
CA ASN A 44 -15.70 -12.31 -10.24
C ASN A 44 -16.87 -11.47 -9.69
N ASN A 45 -17.37 -10.50 -10.48
CA ASN A 45 -18.43 -9.56 -10.09
C ASN A 45 -18.09 -8.81 -8.79
N ILE A 46 -16.85 -8.39 -8.61
CA ILE A 46 -16.42 -7.66 -7.42
C ILE A 46 -16.85 -6.20 -7.55
N LYS A 47 -17.54 -5.69 -6.53
CA LYS A 47 -17.92 -4.30 -6.41
C LYS A 47 -16.87 -3.55 -5.61
N ILE A 48 -16.02 -2.79 -6.28
CA ILE A 48 -15.01 -1.94 -5.63
C ILE A 48 -15.69 -0.80 -4.90
N LYS A 49 -15.34 -0.61 -3.63
CA LYS A 49 -15.93 0.39 -2.71
C LYS A 49 -15.03 1.61 -2.54
N PHE A 50 -13.71 1.39 -2.55
CA PHE A 50 -12.69 2.42 -2.36
C PHE A 50 -11.30 1.92 -2.81
N ILE A 51 -10.34 2.83 -2.80
CA ILE A 51 -8.92 2.54 -3.06
C ILE A 51 -8.11 3.02 -1.85
N LEU A 52 -7.14 2.22 -1.41
CA LEU A 52 -6.14 2.58 -0.42
C LEU A 52 -4.78 2.75 -1.09
N GLN A 53 -4.08 3.84 -0.81
CA GLN A 53 -2.72 4.07 -1.27
C GLN A 53 -1.77 4.01 -0.08
N THR A 54 -0.77 3.13 -0.14
CA THR A 54 0.22 2.98 0.93
C THR A 54 1.17 4.15 1.00
N HIS A 55 1.52 4.72 -0.15
CA HIS A 55 2.32 5.94 -0.31
C HIS A 55 2.17 6.46 -1.75
N THR A 56 2.79 7.59 -2.05
CA THR A 56 2.56 8.28 -3.32
C THR A 56 3.73 8.27 -4.30
N HIS A 57 4.67 7.32 -4.20
CA HIS A 57 5.62 7.09 -5.29
C HIS A 57 4.90 6.72 -6.59
N PHE A 58 5.45 7.18 -7.71
CA PHE A 58 4.80 7.08 -9.03
C PHE A 58 4.31 5.67 -9.37
N ASP A 59 5.08 4.68 -9.04
CA ASP A 59 4.80 3.28 -9.38
C ASP A 59 3.66 2.66 -8.55
N HIS A 60 3.25 3.30 -7.46
CA HIS A 60 2.06 2.92 -6.69
C HIS A 60 0.79 3.65 -7.13
N VAL A 61 0.91 4.76 -7.86
CA VAL A 61 -0.22 5.66 -8.15
C VAL A 61 -0.48 5.93 -9.65
N LEU A 62 0.33 5.37 -10.58
CA LEU A 62 0.14 5.59 -12.03
C LEU A 62 -1.24 5.18 -12.55
N GLY A 63 -1.86 4.19 -11.94
CA GLY A 63 -3.22 3.72 -12.27
C GLY A 63 -4.34 4.38 -11.46
N LEU A 64 -4.02 5.26 -10.50
CA LEU A 64 -5.00 5.77 -9.55
C LEU A 64 -6.18 6.48 -10.21
N GLU A 65 -5.90 7.45 -11.08
CA GLU A 65 -6.94 8.19 -11.81
C GLU A 65 -7.81 7.24 -12.66
N HIS A 66 -7.19 6.27 -13.32
CA HIS A 66 -7.88 5.26 -14.13
C HIS A 66 -8.91 4.48 -13.31
N PHE A 67 -8.50 3.88 -12.19
CA PHE A 67 -9.38 3.04 -11.37
C PHE A 67 -10.42 3.86 -10.59
N LYS A 68 -10.07 5.06 -10.10
CA LYS A 68 -11.04 6.01 -9.54
C LYS A 68 -12.17 6.31 -10.53
N ASN A 69 -11.80 6.63 -11.76
CA ASN A 69 -12.76 6.97 -12.83
C ASN A 69 -13.58 5.76 -13.27
N LEU A 70 -12.97 4.58 -13.38
CA LEU A 70 -13.63 3.37 -13.83
C LEU A 70 -14.70 2.90 -12.82
N TYR A 71 -14.34 2.86 -11.53
CA TYR A 71 -15.22 2.34 -10.48
C TYR A 71 -16.05 3.42 -9.77
N LYS A 72 -15.77 4.73 -10.03
CA LYS A 72 -16.45 5.87 -9.39
C LYS A 72 -16.33 5.82 -7.85
N VAL A 73 -15.12 5.55 -7.36
CA VAL A 73 -14.81 5.39 -5.94
C VAL A 73 -13.79 6.42 -5.47
N LYS A 74 -13.73 6.62 -4.15
CA LYS A 74 -12.74 7.50 -3.50
C LYS A 74 -11.43 6.77 -3.26
N ALA A 75 -10.33 7.52 -3.27
CA ALA A 75 -9.02 7.10 -2.86
C ALA A 75 -8.64 7.71 -1.50
N TYR A 76 -8.02 6.88 -0.67
CA TYR A 76 -7.58 7.21 0.67
C TYR A 76 -6.07 7.02 0.79
N ALA A 77 -5.38 7.95 1.44
CA ALA A 77 -3.95 7.88 1.73
C ALA A 77 -3.63 8.56 3.07
N SER A 78 -2.36 8.52 3.47
CA SER A 78 -1.88 9.28 4.64
C SER A 78 -2.14 10.78 4.51
N GLU A 79 -2.43 11.46 5.61
CA GLU A 79 -2.53 12.93 5.66
C GLU A 79 -1.22 13.63 5.22
N ASP A 80 -0.07 12.96 5.36
CA ASP A 80 1.22 13.50 4.92
C ASP A 80 1.33 13.57 3.39
N SER A 81 0.52 12.79 2.65
CA SER A 81 0.47 12.85 1.18
C SER A 81 -0.01 14.21 0.66
N LEU A 82 -0.79 14.95 1.47
CA LEU A 82 -1.41 16.22 1.06
C LEU A 82 -0.41 17.21 0.44
N ASN A 83 0.79 17.25 0.96
CA ASN A 83 1.80 18.23 0.54
C ASN A 83 2.85 17.67 -0.43
N ILE A 84 2.96 16.34 -0.56
CA ILE A 84 4.06 15.70 -1.30
C ILE A 84 3.62 14.89 -2.51
N ALA A 85 2.35 14.47 -2.56
CA ALA A 85 1.85 13.56 -3.60
C ALA A 85 2.05 14.06 -5.03
N ASN A 86 2.07 15.39 -5.25
CA ASN A 86 2.26 16.02 -6.55
C ASN A 86 3.62 16.70 -6.70
N ASP A 87 4.51 16.54 -5.74
CA ASP A 87 5.89 17.02 -5.82
C ASP A 87 6.78 15.92 -6.42
N LYS A 88 7.41 16.22 -7.58
CA LYS A 88 8.21 15.24 -8.32
C LYS A 88 9.46 14.77 -7.57
N ASP A 89 9.99 15.56 -6.65
CA ASP A 89 11.11 15.15 -5.82
C ASP A 89 10.70 14.08 -4.79
N TYR A 90 9.43 14.08 -4.36
CA TYR A 90 8.90 13.09 -3.43
C TYR A 90 8.23 11.90 -4.13
N ASN A 91 7.42 12.14 -5.17
CA ASN A 91 6.71 11.05 -5.84
C ASN A 91 7.55 10.36 -6.96
N LEU A 92 8.72 10.89 -7.27
CA LEU A 92 9.69 10.39 -8.27
C LEU A 92 9.13 10.30 -9.70
N ALA A 93 8.06 11.01 -10.01
CA ALA A 93 7.38 10.98 -11.32
C ALA A 93 8.06 11.85 -12.39
N TYR A 94 9.39 11.88 -12.44
CA TYR A 94 10.14 12.75 -13.36
C TYR A 94 9.82 12.53 -14.84
N SER A 95 9.53 11.28 -15.22
CA SER A 95 9.25 10.88 -16.61
C SER A 95 7.76 10.77 -16.91
N TYR A 96 6.89 11.13 -15.96
CA TYR A 96 5.44 10.99 -16.09
C TYR A 96 4.75 12.34 -15.90
N ASP A 97 3.72 12.58 -16.70
CA ASP A 97 2.74 13.65 -16.43
C ASP A 97 1.68 13.08 -15.50
N LEU A 98 2.03 13.02 -14.21
CA LEU A 98 1.23 12.37 -13.18
C LEU A 98 0.60 13.44 -12.29
N LYS A 99 -0.72 13.33 -12.13
CA LYS A 99 -1.48 14.03 -11.09
C LYS A 99 -2.04 13.00 -10.12
N VAL A 100 -1.63 13.11 -8.87
CA VAL A 100 -2.15 12.27 -7.78
C VAL A 100 -3.31 13.00 -7.10
N ASP A 101 -4.51 12.43 -7.22
CA ASP A 101 -5.75 12.99 -6.68
C ASP A 101 -6.31 12.06 -5.59
N ILE A 102 -6.00 12.39 -4.33
CA ILE A 102 -6.49 11.69 -3.13
C ILE A 102 -7.73 12.44 -2.62
N ASP A 103 -8.81 11.68 -2.34
CA ASP A 103 -10.07 12.27 -1.89
C ASP A 103 -10.16 12.43 -0.37
N GLU A 104 -9.55 11.51 0.37
CA GLU A 104 -9.66 11.47 1.83
C GLU A 104 -8.31 11.12 2.46
N PHE A 105 -8.02 11.72 3.61
CA PHE A 105 -6.74 11.58 4.28
C PHE A 105 -6.91 10.91 5.65
N LEU A 106 -6.10 9.88 5.89
CA LEU A 106 -6.11 9.06 7.10
C LEU A 106 -4.95 9.43 8.03
N LYS A 107 -5.20 9.33 9.33
CA LYS A 107 -4.22 9.51 10.40
C LYS A 107 -3.79 8.18 10.99
N ASP A 108 -2.68 8.20 11.73
CA ASP A 108 -2.22 7.04 12.49
C ASP A 108 -3.28 6.57 13.48
N GLY A 109 -3.68 5.32 13.39
CA GLY A 109 -4.69 4.71 14.25
C GLY A 109 -6.14 4.88 13.78
N ASP A 110 -6.41 5.57 12.68
CA ASP A 110 -7.77 5.65 12.14
C ASP A 110 -8.27 4.25 11.79
N VAL A 111 -9.52 3.96 12.19
CA VAL A 111 -10.22 2.73 11.82
C VAL A 111 -11.20 3.06 10.72
N PHE A 112 -11.04 2.41 9.58
CA PHE A 112 -11.73 2.77 8.36
C PHE A 112 -12.64 1.66 7.86
N SER A 113 -13.82 2.08 7.40
CA SER A 113 -14.83 1.25 6.73
C SER A 113 -15.44 0.11 7.55
N GLU A 114 -16.39 -0.58 6.92
CA GLU A 114 -17.03 -1.79 7.41
C GLU A 114 -16.07 -2.98 7.63
N TYR A 115 -14.86 -2.92 7.05
CA TYR A 115 -13.84 -3.98 7.21
C TYR A 115 -12.93 -3.76 8.42
N ASN A 116 -13.13 -2.71 9.22
CA ASN A 116 -12.28 -2.35 10.36
C ASN A 116 -10.79 -2.24 10.00
N ILE A 117 -10.49 -1.65 8.85
CA ILE A 117 -9.12 -1.43 8.41
C ILE A 117 -8.47 -0.40 9.31
N VAL A 118 -7.36 -0.76 9.95
CA VAL A 118 -6.57 0.17 10.76
C VAL A 118 -5.47 0.77 9.90
N ALA A 119 -5.47 2.08 9.78
CA ALA A 119 -4.41 2.85 9.14
C ALA A 119 -3.25 3.01 10.12
N ILE A 120 -2.04 2.59 9.73
CA ILE A 120 -0.85 2.61 10.58
C ILE A 120 0.21 3.42 9.85
N LYS A 121 0.58 4.56 10.39
CA LYS A 121 1.66 5.39 9.84
C LYS A 121 2.99 4.67 10.00
N THR A 122 3.66 4.36 8.88
CA THR A 122 4.93 3.61 8.84
C THR A 122 6.00 4.37 8.04
N PRO A 123 6.37 5.60 8.48
CA PRO A 123 7.33 6.42 7.74
C PRO A 123 8.72 5.79 7.72
N GLY A 124 9.50 6.19 6.70
CA GLY A 124 10.90 5.81 6.59
C GLY A 124 11.33 5.40 5.18
N HIS A 125 10.45 4.77 4.38
CA HIS A 125 10.62 4.72 2.93
C HIS A 125 10.24 6.08 2.33
N THR A 126 9.05 6.57 2.67
CA THR A 126 8.58 7.93 2.43
C THR A 126 8.02 8.54 3.71
N ILE A 127 7.76 9.85 3.69
CA ILE A 127 7.10 10.56 4.80
C ILE A 127 5.66 10.07 4.96
N ASP A 128 4.97 9.86 3.84
CA ASP A 128 3.56 9.48 3.77
C ASP A 128 3.31 7.96 3.80
N SER A 129 4.34 7.15 4.02
CA SER A 129 4.18 5.70 4.11
C SER A 129 3.18 5.30 5.18
N MET A 130 2.19 4.50 4.78
CA MET A 130 1.12 3.98 5.61
C MET A 130 0.91 2.50 5.31
N SER A 131 0.79 1.71 6.35
CA SER A 131 0.41 0.30 6.27
C SER A 131 -1.06 0.15 6.65
N PHE A 132 -1.75 -0.80 6.04
CA PHE A 132 -3.16 -1.08 6.32
C PHE A 132 -3.31 -2.47 6.93
N LYS A 133 -3.79 -2.54 8.19
CA LYS A 133 -4.05 -3.78 8.92
C LYS A 133 -5.53 -4.15 8.82
N ILE A 134 -5.81 -5.37 8.39
CA ILE A 134 -7.15 -5.94 8.35
C ILE A 134 -7.08 -7.41 8.77
N ASP A 135 -7.91 -7.85 9.70
CA ASP A 135 -7.92 -9.21 10.25
C ASP A 135 -6.49 -9.70 10.62
N ASP A 136 -6.01 -10.74 9.98
CA ASP A 136 -4.67 -11.32 10.12
C ASP A 136 -3.68 -10.85 9.01
N MET A 137 -3.98 -9.77 8.29
CA MET A 137 -3.21 -9.28 7.15
C MET A 137 -2.73 -7.85 7.35
N ILE A 138 -1.56 -7.52 6.79
CA ILE A 138 -1.04 -6.16 6.67
C ILE A 138 -0.60 -5.91 5.22
N PHE A 139 -1.10 -4.84 4.61
CA PHE A 139 -0.57 -4.29 3.37
C PHE A 139 0.47 -3.24 3.74
N SER A 140 1.75 -3.58 3.61
CA SER A 140 2.85 -2.77 4.15
C SER A 140 3.39 -1.72 3.17
N GLY A 141 2.94 -1.75 1.90
CA GLY A 141 3.60 -0.96 0.87
C GLY A 141 5.11 -1.23 0.88
N ASP A 142 5.88 -0.18 0.77
CA ASP A 142 7.35 -0.26 0.73
C ASP A 142 8.00 -0.10 2.12
N THR A 143 7.31 -0.55 3.17
CA THR A 143 7.87 -0.55 4.53
C THR A 143 8.62 -1.85 4.81
N LEU A 144 7.97 -3.00 4.69
CA LEU A 144 8.54 -4.31 5.02
C LEU A 144 8.38 -5.28 3.85
N PHE A 145 9.49 -5.84 3.40
CA PHE A 145 9.56 -6.87 2.36
C PHE A 145 10.07 -8.18 2.93
N LYS A 146 9.90 -9.26 2.18
CA LYS A 146 10.48 -10.56 2.52
C LYS A 146 12.00 -10.49 2.55
N LEU A 147 12.60 -10.65 3.73
CA LEU A 147 14.04 -10.54 4.02
C LEU A 147 14.67 -9.20 3.58
N SER A 148 13.85 -8.15 3.48
CA SER A 148 14.30 -6.82 3.08
C SER A 148 13.38 -5.73 3.66
N ILE A 149 13.73 -4.48 3.39
CA ILE A 149 12.95 -3.29 3.74
C ILE A 149 12.94 -2.33 2.54
N GLY A 150 12.02 -1.38 2.53
CA GLY A 150 12.03 -0.28 1.58
C GLY A 150 13.33 0.51 1.68
N ARG A 151 13.80 1.02 0.55
CA ARG A 151 14.98 1.90 0.54
C ARG A 151 14.65 3.23 1.22
N THR A 152 15.68 3.85 1.79
CA THR A 152 15.54 5.04 2.66
C THR A 152 16.41 6.23 2.21
N ASP A 153 16.91 6.17 0.98
CA ASP A 153 17.84 7.15 0.40
C ASP A 153 17.17 8.13 -0.57
N PHE A 154 15.85 8.03 -0.74
CA PHE A 154 15.04 9.00 -1.47
C PHE A 154 14.67 10.22 -0.60
N PRO A 155 14.27 11.36 -1.19
CA PRO A 155 13.75 12.50 -0.44
C PRO A 155 12.64 12.09 0.54
N GLY A 156 12.79 12.46 1.79
CA GLY A 156 11.88 12.06 2.87
C GLY A 156 12.15 10.68 3.46
N GLY A 157 13.10 9.92 2.92
CA GLY A 157 13.50 8.61 3.45
C GLY A 157 14.32 8.71 4.73
N SER A 158 14.21 7.71 5.63
CA SER A 158 14.90 7.66 6.91
C SER A 158 15.06 6.24 7.41
N TYR A 159 16.30 5.73 7.43
CA TYR A 159 16.58 4.39 7.95
C TYR A 159 16.14 4.20 9.41
N PRO A 160 16.44 5.12 10.35
CA PRO A 160 15.96 4.95 11.73
C PRO A 160 14.44 4.89 11.83
N GLN A 161 13.71 5.67 11.03
CA GLN A 161 12.25 5.67 11.05
C GLN A 161 11.65 4.38 10.49
N ILE A 162 12.19 3.82 9.39
CA ILE A 162 11.65 2.57 8.84
C ILE A 162 11.88 1.41 9.80
N ILE A 163 13.03 1.36 10.47
CA ILE A 163 13.30 0.35 11.50
C ILE A 163 12.37 0.50 12.70
N ASP A 164 12.11 1.73 13.16
CA ASP A 164 11.13 2.00 14.22
C ASP A 164 9.72 1.58 13.80
N SER A 165 9.30 1.94 12.58
CA SER A 165 8.01 1.56 12.01
C SER A 165 7.82 0.04 11.97
N ILE A 166 8.84 -0.69 11.56
CA ILE A 166 8.76 -2.15 11.50
C ILE A 166 8.78 -2.77 12.88
N ARG A 167 9.74 -2.42 13.74
CA ARG A 167 9.92 -3.07 15.05
C ARG A 167 8.82 -2.73 16.03
N ASN A 168 8.48 -1.44 16.16
CA ASN A 168 7.62 -0.95 17.22
C ASN A 168 6.15 -0.82 16.83
N LYS A 169 5.85 -0.70 15.52
CA LYS A 169 4.46 -0.65 15.04
C LYS A 169 4.04 -2.00 14.44
N LEU A 170 4.67 -2.44 13.34
CA LEU A 170 4.28 -3.70 12.69
C LEU A 170 4.65 -4.93 13.53
N GLY A 171 5.80 -4.91 14.21
CA GLY A 171 6.28 -5.99 15.07
C GLY A 171 5.44 -6.25 16.33
N GLY A 172 4.52 -5.33 16.66
CA GLY A 172 3.55 -5.50 17.76
C GLY A 172 2.37 -6.43 17.43
N PHE A 173 2.17 -6.78 16.15
CA PHE A 173 1.09 -7.68 15.73
C PHE A 173 1.48 -9.14 15.91
N ASP A 174 0.49 -10.02 15.76
CA ASP A 174 0.68 -11.47 15.86
C ASP A 174 1.76 -11.93 14.86
N LYS A 175 2.56 -12.92 15.27
CA LYS A 175 3.65 -13.47 14.47
C LYS A 175 3.16 -14.12 13.17
N ASP A 176 1.95 -14.65 13.19
CA ASP A 176 1.32 -15.28 12.03
C ASP A 176 0.59 -14.28 11.10
N THR A 177 0.65 -12.96 11.44
CA THR A 177 0.11 -11.92 10.56
C THR A 177 0.83 -11.91 9.22
N ILE A 178 0.06 -12.06 8.14
CA ILE A 178 0.55 -12.06 6.76
C ILE A 178 0.89 -10.63 6.34
N VAL A 179 2.04 -10.43 5.71
CA VAL A 179 2.48 -9.15 5.15
C VAL A 179 2.41 -9.22 3.63
N TYR A 180 1.62 -8.34 3.04
CA TYR A 180 1.50 -8.11 1.60
C TYR A 180 2.28 -6.84 1.23
N PRO A 181 3.50 -6.96 0.70
CA PRO A 181 4.38 -5.83 0.42
C PRO A 181 4.08 -5.15 -0.92
N GLY A 182 4.62 -3.93 -1.12
CA GLY A 182 4.57 -3.24 -2.41
C GLY A 182 5.37 -3.93 -3.51
N HIS A 183 6.41 -4.68 -3.15
CA HIS A 183 7.23 -5.46 -4.10
C HIS A 183 7.58 -6.84 -3.56
N GLY A 184 7.73 -7.81 -4.47
CA GLY A 184 8.14 -9.17 -4.13
C GLY A 184 7.01 -10.03 -3.54
N ASP A 185 7.40 -11.08 -2.82
CA ASP A 185 6.46 -12.06 -2.27
C ASP A 185 5.95 -11.66 -0.89
N GLU A 186 4.78 -12.21 -0.52
CA GLU A 186 4.26 -12.14 0.84
C GLU A 186 5.20 -12.80 1.86
N THR A 187 5.09 -12.37 3.10
CA THR A 187 5.85 -12.90 4.24
C THR A 187 4.98 -12.84 5.51
N TYR A 188 5.61 -13.06 6.68
CA TYR A 188 4.94 -13.04 7.98
C TYR A 188 5.71 -12.18 8.97
N ILE A 189 5.02 -11.48 9.85
CA ILE A 189 5.66 -10.63 10.88
C ILE A 189 6.70 -11.42 11.69
N GLY A 190 6.34 -12.60 12.19
CA GLY A 190 7.25 -13.41 13.00
C GLY A 190 8.47 -13.93 12.24
N TYR A 191 8.31 -14.22 10.94
CA TYR A 191 9.42 -14.62 10.10
C TYR A 191 10.41 -13.47 9.91
N GLU A 192 9.92 -12.28 9.59
CA GLU A 192 10.76 -11.11 9.37
C GLU A 192 11.47 -10.63 10.64
N LEU A 193 10.78 -10.59 11.78
CA LEU A 193 11.41 -10.22 13.05
C LEU A 193 12.56 -11.17 13.46
N SER A 194 12.53 -12.42 12.98
CA SER A 194 13.52 -13.43 13.32
C SER A 194 14.65 -13.57 12.29
N ASN A 195 14.41 -13.24 11.01
CA ASN A 195 15.31 -13.59 9.91
C ASN A 195 15.71 -12.42 9.01
N ASN A 196 15.01 -11.27 9.10
CA ASN A 196 15.30 -10.13 8.24
C ASN A 196 16.64 -9.50 8.65
N PRO A 197 17.64 -9.44 7.73
CA PRO A 197 18.98 -8.95 8.06
C PRO A 197 19.03 -7.46 8.45
N PHE A 198 18.01 -6.68 8.08
CA PHE A 198 17.90 -5.27 8.44
C PHE A 198 17.33 -5.08 9.86
N LEU A 199 16.77 -6.14 10.43
CA LEU A 199 16.19 -6.13 11.77
C LEU A 199 17.09 -6.87 12.81
N ALA A 200 18.28 -7.25 12.44
CA ALA A 200 19.23 -7.92 13.33
C ALA A 200 19.79 -6.97 14.41
#